data_dc8d51f980d8a56ead4c116bcd30888c
#
_entry.id   dc8d51f980d8a56ead4c116bcd30888c
#
_cell.length_a   1.000
_cell.length_b   1.000
_cell.length_c   1.000
_cell.angle_alpha   90.00
_cell.angle_beta   90.00
_cell.angle_gamma   90.00
#
_symmetry.space_group_name_H-M   'P 1'
#
loop_
_entity.id
_entity.type
_entity.pdbx_description
1 polymer ?
#
loop_
_entity_poly.entity_id
_entity_poly.type
_entity_poly.pdbx_seq_one_letter_code
_entity_poly.pdbx_strand_id
1 'polypeptide(L)'
;VLNKRKQAAEEYFNSVAGRLGKNYCPGRSWEAIGHFLLYLTPKLKIADLGAGEGLISQLLARGAEKVYCIDNAPKMIEFGESLSKKNGLTNLEYQLGDIESVPLKNKSVDIALLSQALHHANHPAKAVEEAYRILEDEGRIIIIDLLEHDFEKARYEKFSCNYSNGSTQE
;
A
#
# COMPACT_ATOMS: atom_id res chain seq x y z
N VAL A 1 35.05 -23.16 14.56
CA VAL A 1 33.74 -23.02 15.23
C VAL A 1 32.88 -21.99 14.50
N LEU A 2 33.39 -20.79 14.20
CA LEU A 2 32.66 -19.70 13.52
C LEU A 2 32.16 -20.10 12.12
N ASN A 3 33.00 -20.79 11.31
CA ASN A 3 32.61 -21.23 9.96
C ASN A 3 31.48 -22.27 9.96
N LYS A 4 31.45 -23.19 10.94
CA LYS A 4 30.35 -24.17 11.07
C LYS A 4 29.02 -23.51 11.43
N ARG A 5 29.05 -22.47 12.28
CA ARG A 5 27.82 -21.71 12.61
C ARG A 5 27.30 -20.91 11.42
N LYS A 6 28.19 -20.29 10.66
CA LYS A 6 27.82 -19.53 9.46
C LYS A 6 27.20 -20.45 8.41
N GLN A 7 27.81 -21.61 8.17
CA GLN A 7 27.32 -22.58 7.19
C GLN A 7 25.96 -23.17 7.59
N ALA A 8 25.80 -23.54 8.87
CA ALA A 8 24.52 -24.02 9.38
C ALA A 8 23.39 -22.96 9.30
N ALA A 9 23.71 -21.69 9.55
CA ALA A 9 22.76 -20.59 9.39
C ALA A 9 22.36 -20.40 7.92
N GLU A 10 23.34 -20.43 7.01
CA GLU A 10 23.10 -20.33 5.57
C GLU A 10 22.22 -21.47 5.05
N GLU A 11 22.52 -22.70 5.41
CA GLU A 11 21.71 -23.89 5.05
C GLU A 11 20.28 -23.76 5.58
N TYR A 12 20.12 -23.31 6.83
CA TYR A 12 18.83 -23.11 7.43
C TYR A 12 18.03 -22.03 6.68
N PHE A 13 18.60 -20.84 6.43
CA PHE A 13 17.90 -19.76 5.73
C PHE A 13 17.56 -20.13 4.28
N ASN A 14 18.43 -20.85 3.59
CA ASN A 14 18.14 -21.38 2.27
C ASN A 14 16.95 -22.35 2.27
N SER A 15 16.81 -23.17 3.32
CA SER A 15 15.70 -24.13 3.44
C SER A 15 14.34 -23.47 3.70
N VAL A 16 14.31 -22.26 4.29
CA VAL A 16 13.10 -21.51 4.63
C VAL A 16 12.81 -20.33 3.71
N ALA A 17 13.66 -20.11 2.70
CA ALA A 17 13.47 -19.06 1.71
C ALA A 17 12.08 -19.19 1.02
N GLY A 18 11.36 -18.08 0.88
CA GLY A 18 9.97 -18.04 0.38
C GLY A 18 8.91 -18.48 1.38
N ARG A 19 9.31 -19.01 2.55
CA ARG A 19 8.39 -19.40 3.64
C ARG A 19 8.68 -18.68 4.95
N LEU A 20 9.60 -17.73 4.92
CA LEU A 20 10.10 -17.04 6.12
C LEU A 20 8.98 -16.38 6.91
N GLY A 21 8.05 -15.70 6.23
CA GLY A 21 6.91 -15.04 6.85
C GLY A 21 5.87 -15.98 7.46
N LYS A 22 5.83 -17.24 7.02
CA LYS A 22 4.86 -18.23 7.50
C LYS A 22 5.40 -19.09 8.65
N ASN A 23 6.69 -19.44 8.60
CA ASN A 23 7.25 -20.50 9.45
C ASN A 23 8.34 -20.00 10.43
N TYR A 24 8.93 -18.83 10.17
CA TYR A 24 10.11 -18.38 10.93
C TYR A 24 9.79 -17.50 12.13
N CYS A 25 8.61 -16.90 12.18
CA CYS A 25 8.26 -15.99 13.28
C CYS A 25 7.20 -16.62 14.20
N PRO A 26 7.58 -17.47 15.15
CA PRO A 26 6.70 -17.79 16.23
C PRO A 26 6.40 -16.50 16.99
N GLY A 27 5.14 -16.03 16.93
CA GLY A 27 4.71 -14.81 17.61
C GLY A 27 4.74 -13.53 16.76
N ARG A 28 4.92 -13.61 15.44
CA ARG A 28 4.82 -12.44 14.52
C ARG A 28 5.70 -11.25 14.92
N SER A 29 6.93 -11.51 15.38
CA SER A 29 7.84 -10.48 15.89
C SER A 29 8.16 -9.40 14.83
N TRP A 30 8.22 -9.75 13.54
CA TRP A 30 8.43 -8.79 12.45
C TRP A 30 7.22 -7.88 12.24
N GLU A 31 6.00 -8.39 12.36
CA GLU A 31 4.80 -7.56 12.37
C GLU A 31 4.81 -6.63 13.58
N ALA A 32 5.20 -7.13 14.75
CA ALA A 32 5.31 -6.31 15.96
C ALA A 32 6.33 -5.17 15.81
N ILE A 33 7.47 -5.41 15.15
CA ILE A 33 8.44 -4.36 14.83
C ILE A 33 7.83 -3.32 13.88
N GLY A 34 7.12 -3.76 12.83
CA GLY A 34 6.41 -2.86 11.92
C GLY A 34 5.39 -1.99 12.67
N HIS A 35 4.57 -2.59 13.51
CA HIS A 35 3.63 -1.86 14.37
C HIS A 35 4.34 -0.89 15.32
N PHE A 36 5.42 -1.32 15.95
CA PHE A 36 6.20 -0.46 16.85
C PHE A 36 6.78 0.76 16.12
N LEU A 37 7.30 0.57 14.90
CA LEU A 37 7.81 1.68 14.09
C LEU A 37 6.70 2.67 13.71
N LEU A 38 5.48 2.19 13.43
CA LEU A 38 4.32 3.06 13.19
C LEU A 38 3.98 3.91 14.43
N TYR A 39 4.17 3.38 15.64
CA TYR A 39 3.97 4.16 16.88
C TYR A 39 5.06 5.20 17.15
N LEU A 40 6.24 5.04 16.55
CA LEU A 40 7.34 6.00 16.70
C LEU A 40 7.23 7.18 15.72
N THR A 41 6.40 7.06 14.68
CA THR A 41 6.16 8.13 13.73
C THR A 41 5.09 9.09 14.25
N PRO A 42 5.19 10.42 13.97
CA PRO A 42 4.11 11.33 14.28
C PRO A 42 2.83 10.89 13.53
N LYS A 43 1.68 11.17 14.12
CA LYS A 43 0.41 10.92 13.44
C LYS A 43 0.27 11.87 12.27
N LEU A 44 0.25 11.33 11.07
CA LEU A 44 0.23 12.07 9.82
C LEU A 44 -1.13 11.94 9.13
N LYS A 45 -1.49 12.95 8.37
CA LYS A 45 -2.59 12.91 7.40
C LYS A 45 -2.02 12.45 6.07
N ILE A 46 -2.59 11.40 5.51
CA ILE A 46 -2.10 10.75 4.29
C ILE A 46 -3.20 10.77 3.24
N ALA A 47 -2.87 11.10 2.01
CA ALA A 47 -3.72 10.87 0.86
C ALA A 47 -3.14 9.70 0.05
N ASP A 48 -3.93 8.65 -0.13
CA ASP A 48 -3.63 7.51 -1.02
C ASP A 48 -4.40 7.75 -2.33
N LEU A 49 -3.66 8.09 -3.38
CA LEU A 49 -4.18 8.51 -4.68
C LEU A 49 -4.17 7.33 -5.65
N GLY A 50 -5.35 6.90 -6.08
CA GLY A 50 -5.56 5.63 -6.76
C GLY A 50 -5.60 4.46 -5.76
N ALA A 51 -6.28 4.66 -4.64
CA ALA A 51 -6.24 3.74 -3.50
C ALA A 51 -6.87 2.36 -3.78
N GLY A 52 -7.69 2.23 -4.83
CA GLY A 52 -8.47 1.03 -5.09
C GLY A 52 -9.37 0.69 -3.90
N GLU A 53 -9.31 -0.54 -3.42
CA GLU A 53 -10.02 -0.99 -2.22
C GLU A 53 -9.39 -0.48 -0.91
N GLY A 54 -8.28 0.25 -0.98
CA GLY A 54 -7.61 0.84 0.17
C GLY A 54 -6.85 -0.16 1.04
N LEU A 55 -6.28 -1.23 0.47
CA LEU A 55 -5.53 -2.21 1.25
C LEU A 55 -4.32 -1.58 1.95
N ILE A 56 -3.57 -0.73 1.23
CA ILE A 56 -2.44 0.02 1.81
C ILE A 56 -2.96 1.07 2.77
N SER A 57 -4.01 1.80 2.40
CA SER A 57 -4.66 2.81 3.26
C SER A 57 -5.09 2.23 4.60
N GLN A 58 -5.67 1.03 4.63
CA GLN A 58 -6.08 0.36 5.88
C GLN A 58 -4.89 -0.05 6.75
N LEU A 59 -3.76 -0.39 6.14
CA LEU A 59 -2.52 -0.64 6.88
C LEU A 59 -1.98 0.66 7.49
N LEU A 60 -1.93 1.73 6.69
CA LEU A 60 -1.45 3.06 7.13
C LEU A 60 -2.34 3.67 8.22
N ALA A 61 -3.65 3.44 8.16
CA ALA A 61 -4.61 3.95 9.13
C ALA A 61 -4.33 3.50 10.57
N ARG A 62 -3.60 2.40 10.76
CA ARG A 62 -3.23 1.91 12.10
C ARG A 62 -2.28 2.84 12.84
N GLY A 63 -1.51 3.68 12.13
CA GLY A 63 -0.57 4.63 12.71
C GLY A 63 -0.86 6.09 12.34
N ALA A 64 -1.62 6.35 11.29
CA ALA A 64 -1.93 7.68 10.81
C ALA A 64 -3.00 8.39 11.66
N GLU A 65 -3.02 9.72 11.61
CA GLU A 65 -4.11 10.53 12.13
C GLU A 65 -5.37 10.33 11.25
N LYS A 66 -5.20 10.46 9.96
CA LYS A 66 -6.25 10.35 8.95
C LYS A 66 -5.68 9.82 7.64
N VAL A 67 -6.43 8.98 6.94
CA VAL A 67 -6.10 8.56 5.58
C VAL A 67 -7.27 8.87 4.66
N TYR A 68 -7.00 9.62 3.60
CA TYR A 68 -7.93 9.89 2.51
C TYR A 68 -7.64 8.90 1.37
N CYS A 69 -8.63 8.10 1.02
CA CYS A 69 -8.56 7.11 -0.05
C CYS A 69 -9.28 7.68 -1.27
N ILE A 70 -8.53 8.06 -2.29
CA ILE A 70 -9.10 8.64 -3.52
C ILE A 70 -9.02 7.61 -4.63
N ASP A 71 -10.14 7.30 -5.27
CA ASP A 71 -10.19 6.44 -6.44
C ASP A 71 -11.29 6.88 -7.40
N ASN A 72 -11.12 6.63 -8.69
CA ASN A 72 -12.09 7.01 -9.72
C ASN A 72 -13.14 5.93 -9.98
N ALA A 73 -13.01 4.74 -9.39
CA ALA A 73 -13.92 3.62 -9.53
C ALA A 73 -14.91 3.54 -8.35
N PRO A 74 -16.22 3.85 -8.54
CA PRO A 74 -17.19 3.85 -7.44
C PRO A 74 -17.27 2.54 -6.67
N LYS A 75 -17.10 1.41 -7.35
CA LYS A 75 -17.14 0.08 -6.71
C LYS A 75 -15.94 -0.17 -5.79
N MET A 76 -14.77 0.39 -6.11
CA MET A 76 -13.58 0.32 -5.25
C MET A 76 -13.82 1.09 -3.95
N ILE A 77 -14.40 2.29 -4.06
CA ILE A 77 -14.78 3.12 -2.91
C ILE A 77 -15.77 2.37 -2.01
N GLU A 78 -16.88 1.87 -2.59
CA GLU A 78 -17.92 1.15 -1.85
C GLU A 78 -17.36 -0.08 -1.12
N PHE A 79 -16.55 -0.87 -1.80
CA PHE A 79 -15.93 -2.06 -1.22
C PHE A 79 -14.94 -1.70 -0.11
N GLY A 80 -14.07 -0.72 -0.34
CA GLY A 80 -13.10 -0.23 0.63
C GLY A 80 -13.76 0.31 1.90
N GLU A 81 -14.82 1.12 1.77
CA GLU A 81 -15.62 1.59 2.91
C GLU A 81 -16.21 0.44 3.73
N SER A 82 -16.80 -0.54 3.04
CA SER A 82 -17.36 -1.72 3.70
C SER A 82 -16.28 -2.48 4.48
N LEU A 83 -15.12 -2.68 3.88
CA LEU A 83 -14.01 -3.38 4.49
C LEU A 83 -13.41 -2.62 5.68
N SER A 84 -13.27 -1.29 5.58
CA SER A 84 -12.77 -0.46 6.68
C SER A 84 -13.70 -0.49 7.89
N LYS A 85 -15.01 -0.42 7.66
CA LYS A 85 -16.03 -0.55 8.70
C LYS A 85 -15.95 -1.91 9.39
N LYS A 86 -15.82 -2.99 8.62
CA LYS A 86 -15.65 -4.36 9.13
C LYS A 86 -14.39 -4.49 10.00
N ASN A 87 -13.33 -3.78 9.64
CA ASN A 87 -12.06 -3.79 10.36
C ASN A 87 -11.99 -2.79 11.52
N GLY A 88 -13.08 -2.04 11.79
CA GLY A 88 -13.17 -1.07 12.88
C GLY A 88 -12.26 0.15 12.71
N LEU A 89 -11.90 0.49 11.48
CA LEU A 89 -11.07 1.65 11.17
C LEU A 89 -11.96 2.88 10.97
N THR A 90 -11.77 3.89 11.81
CA THR A 90 -12.61 5.11 11.83
C THR A 90 -11.92 6.34 11.26
N ASN A 91 -10.63 6.24 10.99
CA ASN A 91 -9.79 7.33 10.48
C ASN A 91 -9.49 7.23 8.97
N LEU A 92 -10.26 6.42 8.24
CA LEU A 92 -10.25 6.33 6.79
C LEU A 92 -11.44 7.12 6.23
N GLU A 93 -11.19 7.85 5.15
CA GLU A 93 -12.21 8.56 4.39
C GLU A 93 -12.05 8.23 2.91
N TYR A 94 -13.04 7.59 2.33
CA TYR A 94 -13.06 7.23 0.92
C TYR A 94 -13.79 8.31 0.13
N GLN A 95 -13.19 8.78 -0.96
CA GLN A 95 -13.75 9.79 -1.83
C GLN A 95 -13.59 9.39 -3.29
N LEU A 96 -14.67 9.48 -4.04
CA LEU A 96 -14.62 9.32 -5.49
C LEU A 96 -13.89 10.54 -6.08
N GLY A 97 -12.82 10.30 -6.83
CA GLY A 97 -12.02 11.36 -7.43
C GLY A 97 -10.97 10.84 -8.40
N ASP A 98 -10.50 11.75 -9.25
CA ASP A 98 -9.42 11.48 -10.18
C ASP A 98 -8.09 11.96 -9.59
N ILE A 99 -7.02 11.18 -9.78
CA ILE A 99 -5.67 11.58 -9.35
C ILE A 99 -5.15 12.81 -10.08
N GLU A 100 -5.69 13.11 -11.26
CA GLU A 100 -5.40 14.33 -12.03
C GLU A 100 -6.28 15.53 -11.61
N SER A 101 -7.24 15.34 -10.68
CA SER A 101 -8.13 16.38 -10.12
C SER A 101 -8.60 15.94 -8.74
N VAL A 102 -7.69 15.97 -7.77
CA VAL A 102 -7.90 15.42 -6.43
C VAL A 102 -8.91 16.26 -5.64
N PRO A 103 -9.98 15.67 -5.07
CA PRO A 103 -11.04 16.39 -4.36
C PRO A 103 -10.63 16.80 -2.92
N LEU A 104 -9.38 17.13 -2.71
CA LEU A 104 -8.85 17.63 -1.45
C LEU A 104 -8.41 19.09 -1.59
N LYS A 105 -8.43 19.81 -0.46
CA LYS A 105 -7.96 21.20 -0.40
C LYS A 105 -6.45 21.27 -0.58
N ASN A 106 -5.96 22.42 -0.99
CA ASN A 106 -4.53 22.73 -0.97
C ASN A 106 -4.02 22.59 0.47
N LYS A 107 -2.79 22.11 0.62
CA LYS A 107 -2.12 22.04 1.92
C LYS A 107 -2.99 21.41 2.99
N SER A 108 -3.34 20.14 2.82
CA SER A 108 -4.27 19.42 3.69
C SER A 108 -3.76 18.08 4.19
N VAL A 109 -2.65 17.60 3.64
CA VAL A 109 -2.05 16.31 4.01
C VAL A 109 -0.52 16.41 4.13
N ASP A 110 0.05 15.57 4.97
CA ASP A 110 1.50 15.49 5.18
C ASP A 110 2.18 14.58 4.15
N ILE A 111 1.45 13.56 3.67
CA ILE A 111 1.93 12.61 2.68
C ILE A 111 0.90 12.45 1.57
N ALA A 112 1.35 12.51 0.32
CA ALA A 112 0.62 12.06 -0.86
C ALA A 112 1.30 10.78 -1.39
N LEU A 113 0.56 9.68 -1.38
CA LEU A 113 1.01 8.36 -1.86
C LEU A 113 0.38 8.08 -3.21
N LEU A 114 1.18 7.68 -4.19
CA LEU A 114 0.76 7.09 -5.46
C LEU A 114 1.38 5.70 -5.53
N SER A 115 0.58 4.68 -5.24
CA SER A 115 1.04 3.29 -5.24
C SER A 115 0.37 2.52 -6.37
N GLN A 116 1.14 2.15 -7.39
CA GLN A 116 0.66 1.44 -8.59
C GLN A 116 -0.50 2.19 -9.29
N ALA A 117 -0.49 3.51 -9.27
CA ALA A 117 -1.56 4.36 -9.78
C ALA A 117 -1.13 5.24 -10.95
N LEU A 118 0.11 5.72 -10.95
CA LEU A 118 0.58 6.73 -11.88
C LEU A 118 0.61 6.23 -13.33
N HIS A 119 0.90 4.94 -13.55
CA HIS A 119 0.91 4.33 -14.88
C HIS A 119 -0.50 4.22 -15.51
N HIS A 120 -1.56 4.44 -14.75
CA HIS A 120 -2.94 4.53 -15.24
C HIS A 120 -3.38 5.96 -15.59
N ALA A 121 -2.60 6.98 -15.21
CA ALA A 121 -2.92 8.38 -15.49
C ALA A 121 -2.82 8.70 -16.98
N ASN A 122 -3.75 9.51 -17.50
CA ASN A 122 -3.64 10.06 -18.85
C ASN A 122 -2.53 11.11 -18.93
N HIS A 123 -2.39 11.91 -17.86
CA HIS A 123 -1.39 12.97 -17.73
C HIS A 123 -0.64 12.81 -16.40
N PRO A 124 0.38 11.91 -16.33
CA PRO A 124 1.10 11.64 -15.08
C PRO A 124 1.68 12.89 -14.40
N ALA A 125 2.15 13.87 -15.18
CA ALA A 125 2.65 15.13 -14.64
C ALA A 125 1.58 15.88 -13.86
N LYS A 126 0.33 15.90 -14.35
CA LYS A 126 -0.79 16.55 -13.67
C LYS A 126 -1.17 15.83 -12.37
N ALA A 127 -1.10 14.50 -12.33
CA ALA A 127 -1.30 13.75 -11.10
C ALA A 127 -0.25 14.10 -10.03
N VAL A 128 1.00 14.28 -10.43
CA VAL A 128 2.08 14.72 -9.53
C VAL A 128 1.87 16.16 -9.08
N GLU A 129 1.41 17.07 -9.96
CA GLU A 129 1.06 18.45 -9.61
C GLU A 129 -0.07 18.49 -8.58
N GLU A 130 -1.11 17.68 -8.75
CA GLU A 130 -2.21 17.56 -7.79
C GLU A 130 -1.74 16.98 -6.45
N ALA A 131 -0.91 15.95 -6.48
CA ALA A 131 -0.28 15.39 -5.28
C ALA A 131 0.53 16.48 -4.53
N TYR A 132 1.29 17.31 -5.27
CA TYR A 132 2.03 18.42 -4.69
C TYR A 132 1.10 19.51 -4.13
N ARG A 133 0.04 19.85 -4.85
CA ARG A 133 -0.93 20.89 -4.44
C ARG A 133 -1.56 20.61 -3.08
N ILE A 134 -1.88 19.34 -2.80
CA ILE A 134 -2.56 18.95 -1.56
C ILE A 134 -1.61 18.82 -0.35
N LEU A 135 -0.28 18.82 -0.58
CA LEU A 135 0.71 18.71 0.49
C LEU A 135 0.82 19.97 1.33
N GLU A 136 0.95 19.79 2.62
CA GLU A 136 1.42 20.81 3.56
C GLU A 136 2.86 21.23 3.24
N ASP A 137 3.29 22.37 3.79
CA ASP A 137 4.68 22.76 3.73
C ASP A 137 5.54 21.65 4.39
N GLU A 138 6.61 21.21 3.73
CA GLU A 138 7.44 20.06 4.12
C GLU A 138 6.77 18.66 3.96
N GLY A 139 5.58 18.59 3.39
CA GLY A 139 4.93 17.32 3.03
C GLY A 139 5.74 16.53 2.00
N ARG A 140 5.44 15.25 1.86
CA ARG A 140 6.21 14.34 1.00
C ARG A 140 5.31 13.61 0.01
N ILE A 141 5.77 13.53 -1.23
CA ILE A 141 5.19 12.62 -2.23
C ILE A 141 5.96 11.31 -2.17
N ILE A 142 5.22 10.20 -2.11
CA ILE A 142 5.76 8.85 -2.23
C ILE A 142 5.16 8.21 -3.47
N ILE A 143 6.01 7.82 -4.40
CA ILE A 143 5.59 7.14 -5.63
C ILE A 143 6.22 5.74 -5.64
N ILE A 144 5.37 4.73 -5.73
CA ILE A 144 5.76 3.33 -5.88
C ILE A 144 5.05 2.83 -7.13
N ASP A 145 5.79 2.69 -8.23
CA ASP A 145 5.19 2.32 -9.50
C ASP A 145 6.11 1.41 -10.33
N LEU A 146 5.57 0.88 -11.41
CA LEU A 146 6.29 0.04 -12.34
C LEU A 146 7.34 0.88 -13.08
N LEU A 147 8.53 0.32 -13.23
CA LEU A 147 9.51 0.87 -14.16
C LEU A 147 9.04 0.62 -15.60
N GLU A 148 9.53 1.44 -16.53
CA GLU A 148 9.29 1.23 -17.96
C GLU A 148 9.68 -0.20 -18.34
N HIS A 149 8.74 -0.92 -18.94
CA HIS A 149 8.91 -2.30 -19.40
C HIS A 149 8.22 -2.51 -20.74
N ASP A 150 8.80 -3.39 -21.57
CA ASP A 150 8.29 -3.75 -22.90
C ASP A 150 7.01 -4.62 -22.88
N PHE A 151 6.45 -4.85 -21.70
CA PHE A 151 5.21 -5.62 -21.52
C PHE A 151 3.98 -4.73 -21.75
N GLU A 152 3.57 -4.56 -23.01
CA GLU A 152 2.30 -3.90 -23.35
C GLU A 152 1.09 -4.52 -22.63
N LYS A 153 1.15 -5.79 -22.30
CA LYS A 153 0.10 -6.51 -21.55
C LYS A 153 -0.13 -5.99 -20.13
N ALA A 154 0.89 -5.47 -19.44
CA ALA A 154 0.73 -4.98 -18.09
C ALA A 154 -0.12 -3.70 -17.99
N ARG A 155 -0.28 -2.95 -19.09
CA ARG A 155 -1.16 -1.77 -19.14
C ARG A 155 -2.65 -2.11 -19.18
N TYR A 156 -3.02 -3.31 -19.62
CA TYR A 156 -4.41 -3.68 -19.94
C TYR A 156 -4.86 -5.02 -19.38
N GLU A 157 -3.96 -5.85 -18.85
CA GLU A 157 -4.38 -7.09 -18.21
C GLU A 157 -4.92 -6.80 -16.83
N LYS A 158 -6.22 -7.06 -16.65
CA LYS A 158 -6.82 -7.26 -15.35
C LYS A 158 -5.95 -8.28 -14.61
N PHE A 159 -5.31 -7.86 -13.53
CA PHE A 159 -4.73 -8.79 -12.58
C PHE A 159 -5.87 -9.64 -11.97
N SER A 160 -6.28 -10.69 -12.66
CA SER A 160 -6.97 -11.78 -12.02
C SER A 160 -5.91 -12.55 -11.24
N CYS A 161 -5.71 -12.21 -9.99
CA CYS A 161 -5.09 -13.11 -9.04
C CYS A 161 -6.03 -14.31 -8.90
N ASN A 162 -5.84 -15.30 -9.77
CA ASN A 162 -6.39 -16.62 -9.55
C ASN A 162 -5.65 -17.24 -8.36
N TYR A 163 -6.15 -16.98 -7.15
CA TYR A 163 -5.93 -17.88 -6.04
C TYR A 163 -6.67 -19.17 -6.38
N SER A 164 -6.03 -20.04 -7.14
CA SER A 164 -6.47 -21.43 -7.22
C SER A 164 -6.30 -22.04 -5.84
N ASN A 165 -7.40 -22.19 -5.13
CA ASN A 165 -7.49 -23.12 -4.01
C ASN A 165 -7.06 -24.49 -4.52
N GLY A 166 -5.84 -24.88 -4.20
CA GLY A 166 -5.38 -26.24 -4.38
C GLY A 166 -6.18 -27.14 -3.46
N SER A 167 -7.28 -27.68 -3.98
CA SER A 167 -7.88 -28.87 -3.43
C SER A 167 -6.93 -30.02 -3.71
N THR A 168 -6.23 -30.46 -2.69
CA THR A 168 -5.59 -31.76 -2.65
C THR A 168 -6.69 -32.82 -2.71
N GLN A 169 -6.77 -33.53 -3.81
CA GLN A 169 -7.33 -34.89 -3.84
C GLN A 169 -6.17 -35.87 -3.93
N GLU A 170 -6.18 -36.80 -2.97
CA GLU A 170 -5.46 -38.09 -2.84
C GLU A 170 -3.94 -38.05 -2.69
#